data_b047ef6944884e35dd31c69b3ac9a2d9
#
_entry.id   b047ef6944884e35dd31c69b3ac9a2d9
#
_cell.length_a   1.000
_cell.length_b   1.000
_cell.length_c   1.000
_cell.angle_alpha   90.00
_cell.angle_beta   90.00
_cell.angle_gamma   90.00
#
_symmetry.space_group_name_H-M   'P 1'
#
loop_
_entity.id
_entity.type
_entity.pdbx_description
1 polymer ?
#
loop_
_entity_poly.entity_id
_entity_poly.type
_entity_poly.pdbx_seq_one_letter_code
_entity_poly.pdbx_strand_id
1 'polypeptide(L)'
;MDQGFRAWATGFAERVAGRFDADFLYKMVLSFQFIPEVIEKDRFQPETEMPIWAYLQKTCSSERVAQGQELLTKFQTSLNEIAHVYRVPAQILLAVWGCETAYGSNRGGFLVLDALASLAFEGRRAAFFEQELIAALEILQAGDVSAQRFLGSWAGAMGHTQFMPRSYLQHAVDFDGDGRRDIWSESPVDALASTAAYLQAQGWRAGQIWGAEVFLAPAAALDLPAPDTDLKLSDWARRGLTPYQDLPENGLAKLILPAGIQGPKFLVLENYAALLAYNPAQAYALSVCALGDAIAGGSGLVQPWPIGEAALTRNEKRSVQIALSALGYDTFGADGLMGPNTAAALWRYQRDQGHVADAYLSRALWAELAG
;
A
#
# COMPACT_ATOMS: atom_id res chain seq x y z
N MET A 1 12.22 10.44 31.27
CA MET A 1 11.27 9.35 30.90
C MET A 1 9.90 9.75 31.37
N ASP A 2 8.94 9.82 30.51
CA ASP A 2 7.59 10.27 30.85
C ASP A 2 6.93 9.31 31.84
N GLN A 3 6.52 9.81 33.03
CA GLN A 3 5.85 9.00 34.05
C GLN A 3 4.54 8.39 33.52
N GLY A 4 3.84 9.11 32.65
CA GLY A 4 2.62 8.63 32.00
C GLY A 4 2.87 7.40 31.12
N PHE A 5 3.94 7.39 30.33
CA PHE A 5 4.31 6.25 29.51
C PHE A 5 4.65 5.01 30.34
N ARG A 6 5.36 5.18 31.47
CA ARG A 6 5.68 4.07 32.38
C ARG A 6 4.42 3.49 33.05
N ALA A 7 3.53 4.36 33.50
CA ALA A 7 2.25 3.91 34.08
C ALA A 7 1.39 3.15 33.04
N TRP A 8 1.34 3.66 31.80
CA TRP A 8 0.68 2.97 30.70
C TRP A 8 1.32 1.61 30.39
N ALA A 9 2.64 1.53 30.30
CA ALA A 9 3.37 0.28 30.05
C ALA A 9 3.12 -0.77 31.12
N THR A 10 3.08 -0.38 32.39
CA THR A 10 2.69 -1.27 33.50
C THR A 10 1.26 -1.78 33.32
N GLY A 11 0.28 -0.90 33.09
CA GLY A 11 -1.09 -1.29 32.84
C GLY A 11 -1.27 -2.14 31.57
N PHE A 12 -0.48 -1.91 30.54
CA PHE A 12 -0.43 -2.79 29.35
C PHE A 12 0.03 -4.20 29.75
N ALA A 13 1.13 -4.33 30.50
CA ALA A 13 1.60 -5.64 30.96
C ALA A 13 0.55 -6.40 31.77
N GLU A 14 -0.17 -5.73 32.66
CA GLU A 14 -1.27 -6.32 33.43
C GLU A 14 -2.40 -6.85 32.53
N ARG A 15 -2.79 -6.10 31.48
CA ARG A 15 -3.84 -6.50 30.54
C ARG A 15 -3.47 -7.72 29.71
N VAL A 16 -2.19 -7.94 29.43
CA VAL A 16 -1.72 -9.02 28.57
C VAL A 16 -1.01 -10.16 29.31
N ALA A 17 -0.91 -10.09 30.63
CA ALA A 17 -0.13 -11.02 31.46
C ALA A 17 -0.43 -12.50 31.20
N GLY A 18 -1.69 -12.87 30.91
CA GLY A 18 -2.07 -14.25 30.63
C GLY A 18 -1.66 -14.80 29.27
N ARG A 19 -1.03 -14.00 28.40
CA ARG A 19 -0.66 -14.36 27.02
C ARG A 19 0.83 -14.72 26.87
N PHE A 20 1.66 -14.33 27.82
CA PHE A 20 3.12 -14.41 27.73
C PHE A 20 3.73 -15.03 28.98
N ASP A 21 4.95 -15.56 28.82
CA ASP A 21 5.79 -15.87 29.97
C ASP A 21 6.00 -14.59 30.83
N ALA A 22 5.86 -14.73 32.15
CA ALA A 22 5.86 -13.57 33.04
C ALA A 22 7.20 -12.85 33.07
N ASP A 23 8.32 -13.58 33.10
CA ASP A 23 9.66 -13.01 33.16
C ASP A 23 10.01 -12.36 31.82
N PHE A 24 9.64 -12.99 30.71
CA PHE A 24 9.77 -12.44 29.37
C PHE A 24 9.01 -11.11 29.25
N LEU A 25 7.70 -11.11 29.58
CA LEU A 25 6.86 -9.91 29.46
C LEU A 25 7.42 -8.77 30.31
N TYR A 26 7.74 -9.05 31.58
CA TYR A 26 8.30 -8.06 32.51
C TYR A 26 9.59 -7.44 31.95
N LYS A 27 10.52 -8.27 31.47
CA LYS A 27 11.76 -7.81 30.87
C LYS A 27 11.53 -6.92 29.65
N MET A 28 10.63 -7.31 28.76
CA MET A 28 10.33 -6.54 27.53
C MET A 28 9.68 -5.20 27.86
N VAL A 29 8.66 -5.19 28.72
CA VAL A 29 7.95 -3.96 29.08
C VAL A 29 8.85 -2.95 29.82
N LEU A 30 9.76 -3.44 30.68
CA LEU A 30 10.75 -2.57 31.32
C LEU A 30 11.73 -1.93 30.32
N SER A 31 11.98 -2.58 29.19
CA SER A 31 12.88 -2.06 28.16
C SER A 31 12.23 -1.02 27.25
N PHE A 32 10.89 -0.89 27.20
CA PHE A 32 10.21 0.05 26.34
C PHE A 32 10.69 1.48 26.52
N GLN A 33 10.94 2.14 25.40
CA GLN A 33 11.29 3.55 25.37
C GLN A 33 10.26 4.34 24.57
N PHE A 34 9.85 5.48 25.11
CA PHE A 34 9.01 6.42 24.37
C PHE A 34 9.84 7.20 23.36
N ILE A 35 9.43 7.18 22.09
CA ILE A 35 10.12 7.84 21.00
C ILE A 35 9.25 8.99 20.45
N PRO A 36 9.50 10.26 20.84
CA PRO A 36 8.72 11.40 20.36
C PRO A 36 8.72 11.55 18.84
N GLU A 37 9.85 11.26 18.18
CA GLU A 37 9.97 11.30 16.71
C GLU A 37 8.93 10.41 16.01
N VAL A 38 8.57 9.28 16.59
CA VAL A 38 7.54 8.35 16.06
C VAL A 38 6.18 9.06 16.04
N ILE A 39 5.85 9.79 17.10
CA ILE A 39 4.59 10.54 17.20
C ILE A 39 4.56 11.72 16.23
N GLU A 40 5.69 12.42 16.05
CA GLU A 40 5.81 13.49 15.05
C GLU A 40 5.55 12.94 13.64
N LYS A 41 6.14 11.79 13.28
CA LYS A 41 5.92 11.12 11.99
C LYS A 41 4.48 10.64 11.81
N ASP A 42 3.81 10.14 12.86
CA ASP A 42 2.38 9.76 12.79
C ASP A 42 1.47 10.98 12.54
N ARG A 43 1.82 12.13 13.11
CA ARG A 43 1.06 13.37 12.93
C ARG A 43 1.30 14.02 11.57
N PHE A 44 2.49 13.84 11.00
CA PHE A 44 2.90 14.45 9.74
C PHE A 44 3.30 13.38 8.71
N GLN A 45 2.48 13.18 7.68
CA GLN A 45 2.72 12.22 6.59
C GLN A 45 2.78 12.97 5.25
N PRO A 46 3.94 13.53 4.86
CA PRO A 46 4.09 14.32 3.63
C PRO A 46 3.85 13.51 2.36
N GLU A 47 3.97 12.19 2.41
CA GLU A 47 3.77 11.30 1.26
C GLU A 47 2.33 11.27 0.74
N THR A 48 1.35 11.64 1.57
CA THR A 48 -0.07 11.75 1.14
C THR A 48 -0.36 12.95 0.25
N GLU A 49 0.59 13.85 0.09
CA GLU A 49 0.49 15.07 -0.73
C GLU A 49 1.26 14.94 -2.07
N MET A 50 1.98 13.84 -2.28
CA MET A 50 2.73 13.63 -3.51
C MET A 50 1.80 13.21 -4.65
N PRO A 51 1.85 13.86 -5.85
CA PRO A 51 1.11 13.40 -7.00
C PRO A 51 1.54 11.98 -7.41
N ILE A 52 0.59 11.19 -7.91
CA ILE A 52 0.83 9.78 -8.25
C ILE A 52 2.00 9.61 -9.23
N TRP A 53 2.15 10.49 -10.21
CA TRP A 53 3.25 10.42 -11.18
C TRP A 53 4.63 10.64 -10.56
N ALA A 54 4.72 11.53 -9.56
CA ALA A 54 5.97 11.74 -8.83
C ALA A 54 6.32 10.54 -7.96
N TYR A 55 5.32 9.89 -7.39
CA TYR A 55 5.49 8.64 -6.65
C TYR A 55 5.99 7.52 -7.57
N LEU A 56 5.34 7.31 -8.74
CA LEU A 56 5.77 6.32 -9.73
C LEU A 56 7.18 6.61 -10.26
N GLN A 57 7.50 7.87 -10.55
CA GLN A 57 8.83 8.25 -11.01
C GLN A 57 9.93 7.87 -10.01
N LYS A 58 9.65 8.03 -8.71
CA LYS A 58 10.57 7.65 -7.62
C LYS A 58 10.70 6.14 -7.48
N THR A 59 9.58 5.41 -7.53
CA THR A 59 9.53 3.97 -7.27
C THR A 59 9.87 3.12 -8.47
N CYS A 60 9.66 3.61 -9.70
CA CYS A 60 9.93 2.92 -10.96
C CYS A 60 11.06 3.59 -11.74
N SER A 61 12.09 4.14 -11.06
CA SER A 61 13.24 4.72 -11.74
C SER A 61 14.02 3.65 -12.53
N SER A 62 14.78 4.09 -13.55
CA SER A 62 15.62 3.19 -14.36
C SER A 62 16.59 2.36 -13.50
N GLU A 63 17.15 2.98 -12.45
CA GLU A 63 18.05 2.32 -11.50
C GLU A 63 17.30 1.23 -10.70
N ARG A 64 16.06 1.52 -10.30
CA ARG A 64 15.23 0.57 -9.55
C ARG A 64 14.84 -0.62 -10.43
N VAL A 65 14.51 -0.37 -11.71
CA VAL A 65 14.20 -1.43 -12.69
C VAL A 65 15.43 -2.29 -12.96
N ALA A 66 16.59 -1.68 -13.25
CA ALA A 66 17.83 -2.40 -13.50
C ALA A 66 18.23 -3.29 -12.31
N GLN A 67 18.17 -2.75 -11.10
CA GLN A 67 18.44 -3.51 -9.88
C GLN A 67 17.46 -4.69 -9.71
N GLY A 68 16.17 -4.49 -10.02
CA GLY A 68 15.16 -5.56 -9.98
C GLY A 68 15.48 -6.67 -10.98
N GLN A 69 15.94 -6.35 -12.20
CA GLN A 69 16.34 -7.32 -13.21
C GLN A 69 17.60 -8.11 -12.79
N GLU A 70 18.58 -7.44 -12.19
CA GLU A 70 19.75 -8.12 -11.61
C GLU A 70 19.35 -9.11 -10.50
N LEU A 71 18.45 -8.69 -9.60
CA LEU A 71 17.95 -9.52 -8.51
C LEU A 71 17.07 -10.67 -9.00
N LEU A 72 16.29 -10.47 -10.08
CA LEU A 72 15.55 -11.54 -10.75
C LEU A 72 16.49 -12.65 -11.22
N THR A 73 17.63 -12.29 -11.77
CA THR A 73 18.67 -13.25 -12.18
C THR A 73 19.39 -13.86 -10.98
N LYS A 74 19.78 -13.03 -10.00
CA LYS A 74 20.52 -13.48 -8.82
C LYS A 74 19.76 -14.50 -7.99
N PHE A 75 18.45 -14.29 -7.78
CA PHE A 75 17.59 -15.15 -6.97
C PHE A 75 16.68 -16.05 -7.79
N GLN A 76 17.02 -16.29 -9.07
CA GLN A 76 16.16 -17.01 -10.02
C GLN A 76 15.65 -18.36 -9.50
N THR A 77 16.50 -19.16 -8.87
CA THR A 77 16.11 -20.47 -8.34
C THR A 77 15.04 -20.32 -7.25
N SER A 78 15.33 -19.58 -6.20
CA SER A 78 14.39 -19.39 -5.09
C SER A 78 13.09 -18.71 -5.53
N LEU A 79 13.18 -17.69 -6.42
CA LEU A 79 12.00 -17.02 -6.96
C LEU A 79 11.13 -17.95 -7.80
N ASN A 80 11.72 -18.87 -8.59
CA ASN A 80 10.97 -19.87 -9.34
C ASN A 80 10.27 -20.88 -8.42
N GLU A 81 10.94 -21.29 -7.34
CA GLU A 81 10.36 -22.18 -6.33
C GLU A 81 9.19 -21.51 -5.61
N ILE A 82 9.37 -20.25 -5.16
CA ILE A 82 8.31 -19.45 -4.54
C ILE A 82 7.13 -19.28 -5.50
N ALA A 83 7.40 -18.88 -6.75
CA ALA A 83 6.36 -18.73 -7.77
C ALA A 83 5.63 -20.04 -8.09
N HIS A 84 6.34 -21.16 -8.03
CA HIS A 84 5.72 -22.49 -8.19
C HIS A 84 4.75 -22.81 -7.04
N VAL A 85 5.14 -22.54 -5.80
CA VAL A 85 4.34 -22.84 -4.59
C VAL A 85 3.14 -21.91 -4.48
N TYR A 86 3.37 -20.59 -4.54
CA TYR A 86 2.34 -19.59 -4.24
C TYR A 86 1.63 -19.03 -5.46
N ARG A 87 2.11 -19.35 -6.67
CA ARG A 87 1.54 -18.89 -7.93
C ARG A 87 1.55 -17.36 -8.11
N VAL A 88 2.45 -16.67 -7.43
CA VAL A 88 2.70 -15.23 -7.58
C VAL A 88 3.97 -15.06 -8.43
N PRO A 89 3.93 -14.27 -9.53
CA PRO A 89 5.09 -14.09 -10.40
C PRO A 89 6.27 -13.41 -9.69
N ALA A 90 7.48 -13.87 -9.98
CA ALA A 90 8.72 -13.37 -9.38
C ALA A 90 8.89 -11.84 -9.48
N GLN A 91 8.54 -11.25 -10.63
CA GLN A 91 8.64 -9.80 -10.84
C GLN A 91 7.72 -9.01 -9.92
N ILE A 92 6.57 -9.53 -9.54
CA ILE A 92 5.66 -8.88 -8.57
C ILE A 92 6.27 -8.89 -7.17
N LEU A 93 6.87 -10.00 -6.75
CA LEU A 93 7.55 -10.10 -5.45
C LEU A 93 8.73 -9.11 -5.38
N LEU A 94 9.51 -9.02 -6.43
CA LEU A 94 10.61 -8.05 -6.55
C LEU A 94 10.08 -6.61 -6.58
N ALA A 95 8.95 -6.35 -7.23
CA ALA A 95 8.35 -5.03 -7.26
C ALA A 95 7.86 -4.59 -5.87
N VAL A 96 7.22 -5.48 -5.09
CA VAL A 96 6.87 -5.21 -3.69
C VAL A 96 8.14 -4.90 -2.89
N TRP A 97 9.17 -5.74 -2.97
CA TRP A 97 10.44 -5.52 -2.27
C TRP A 97 11.11 -4.19 -2.69
N GLY A 98 11.07 -3.90 -3.99
CA GLY A 98 11.56 -2.63 -4.53
C GLY A 98 10.80 -1.41 -4.00
N CYS A 99 9.48 -1.45 -3.94
CA CYS A 99 8.65 -0.36 -3.45
C CYS A 99 8.79 -0.17 -1.94
N GLU A 100 8.83 -1.26 -1.16
CA GLU A 100 8.87 -1.20 0.31
C GLU A 100 10.20 -0.70 0.86
N THR A 101 11.29 -1.30 0.43
CA THR A 101 12.60 -1.05 1.07
C THR A 101 13.73 -0.76 0.09
N ALA A 102 13.44 -0.46 -1.19
CA ALA A 102 14.47 -0.33 -2.20
C ALA A 102 15.41 -1.56 -2.21
N TYR A 103 14.81 -2.75 -2.29
CA TYR A 103 15.50 -4.03 -2.24
C TYR A 103 16.35 -4.23 -0.97
N GLY A 104 15.79 -3.86 0.18
CA GLY A 104 16.39 -4.06 1.48
C GLY A 104 17.39 -2.98 1.92
N SER A 105 17.61 -1.94 1.10
CA SER A 105 18.51 -0.84 1.46
C SER A 105 17.94 0.09 2.54
N ASN A 106 16.62 0.10 2.75
CA ASN A 106 15.94 0.92 3.75
C ASN A 106 14.86 0.12 4.49
N ARG A 107 15.27 -0.75 5.40
CA ARG A 107 14.37 -1.61 6.19
C ARG A 107 13.84 -0.94 7.46
N GLY A 108 14.20 0.34 7.70
CA GLY A 108 13.91 1.07 8.92
C GLY A 108 15.00 0.88 9.99
N GLY A 109 15.03 1.78 10.97
CA GLY A 109 16.03 1.81 12.03
C GLY A 109 15.45 1.96 13.44
N PHE A 110 14.12 1.85 13.58
CA PHE A 110 13.47 1.92 14.89
C PHE A 110 13.35 0.52 15.49
N LEU A 111 13.57 0.41 16.81
CA LEU A 111 13.17 -0.79 17.53
C LEU A 111 11.64 -0.92 17.45
N VAL A 112 11.16 -2.02 16.91
CA VAL A 112 9.73 -2.23 16.63
C VAL A 112 8.87 -2.11 17.88
N LEU A 113 9.34 -2.66 19.01
CA LEU A 113 8.61 -2.57 20.28
C LEU A 113 8.48 -1.12 20.77
N ASP A 114 9.56 -0.32 20.68
CA ASP A 114 9.56 1.06 21.14
C ASP A 114 8.66 1.94 20.26
N ALA A 115 8.73 1.74 18.94
CA ALA A 115 7.87 2.42 17.98
C ALA A 115 6.39 2.12 18.22
N LEU A 116 6.05 0.83 18.33
CA LEU A 116 4.66 0.40 18.56
C LEU A 116 4.15 0.80 19.96
N ALA A 117 4.98 0.71 21.01
CA ALA A 117 4.61 1.16 22.35
C ALA A 117 4.33 2.67 22.38
N SER A 118 5.17 3.47 21.69
CA SER A 118 4.95 4.93 21.58
C SER A 118 3.62 5.24 20.88
N LEU A 119 3.31 4.57 19.77
CA LEU A 119 2.07 4.73 19.02
C LEU A 119 0.84 4.21 19.76
N ALA A 120 0.98 3.12 20.53
CA ALA A 120 -0.10 2.59 21.36
C ALA A 120 -0.40 3.50 22.56
N PHE A 121 0.61 4.21 23.08
CA PHE A 121 0.45 5.16 24.17
C PHE A 121 -0.20 6.49 23.72
N GLU A 122 0.29 7.10 22.65
CA GLU A 122 -0.10 8.47 22.23
C GLU A 122 -0.59 8.59 20.80
N GLY A 123 -0.51 7.53 20.00
CA GLY A 123 -0.89 7.55 18.58
C GLY A 123 -2.39 7.71 18.36
N ARG A 124 -2.75 8.29 17.23
CA ARG A 124 -4.17 8.49 16.84
C ARG A 124 -4.95 7.17 16.70
N ARG A 125 -4.25 6.04 16.51
CA ARG A 125 -4.79 4.70 16.35
C ARG A 125 -4.29 3.77 17.46
N ALA A 126 -4.31 4.22 18.70
CA ALA A 126 -3.71 3.52 19.84
C ALA A 126 -4.15 2.04 19.94
N ALA A 127 -5.45 1.75 19.81
CA ALA A 127 -5.95 0.39 19.86
C ALA A 127 -5.40 -0.51 18.74
N PHE A 128 -5.21 0.01 17.54
CA PHE A 128 -4.57 -0.72 16.44
C PHE A 128 -3.11 -1.05 16.78
N PHE A 129 -2.35 -0.06 17.22
CA PHE A 129 -0.93 -0.24 17.54
C PHE A 129 -0.71 -1.11 18.78
N GLU A 130 -1.67 -1.14 19.73
CA GLU A 130 -1.60 -2.06 20.87
C GLU A 130 -1.72 -3.52 20.39
N GLN A 131 -2.58 -3.81 19.41
CA GLN A 131 -2.67 -5.16 18.83
C GLN A 131 -1.40 -5.55 18.06
N GLU A 132 -0.79 -4.61 17.34
CA GLU A 132 0.49 -4.85 16.66
C GLU A 132 1.63 -5.05 17.68
N LEU A 133 1.65 -4.33 18.80
CA LEU A 133 2.62 -4.51 19.88
C LEU A 133 2.50 -5.90 20.53
N ILE A 134 1.28 -6.38 20.76
CA ILE A 134 1.04 -7.74 21.26
C ILE A 134 1.61 -8.77 20.28
N ALA A 135 1.32 -8.64 19.01
CA ALA A 135 1.86 -9.53 17.97
C ALA A 135 3.38 -9.47 17.88
N ALA A 136 3.98 -8.28 18.04
CA ALA A 136 5.44 -8.12 18.08
C ALA A 136 6.09 -8.85 19.28
N LEU A 137 5.45 -8.83 20.43
CA LEU A 137 5.89 -9.62 21.58
C LEU A 137 5.78 -11.13 21.34
N GLU A 138 4.72 -11.59 20.67
CA GLU A 138 4.56 -13.00 20.28
C GLU A 138 5.70 -13.47 19.34
N ILE A 139 6.08 -12.64 18.37
CA ILE A 139 7.21 -12.91 17.46
C ILE A 139 8.53 -13.06 18.23
N LEU A 140 8.79 -12.15 19.15
CA LEU A 140 10.02 -12.23 19.99
C LEU A 140 10.02 -13.43 20.92
N GLN A 141 8.89 -13.76 21.53
CA GLN A 141 8.77 -14.94 22.41
C GLN A 141 8.94 -16.23 21.63
N ALA A 142 8.52 -16.30 20.37
CA ALA A 142 8.73 -17.43 19.49
C ALA A 142 10.20 -17.61 19.09
N GLY A 143 11.03 -16.58 19.19
CA GLY A 143 12.45 -16.62 18.87
C GLY A 143 12.80 -16.45 17.40
N ASP A 144 11.85 -16.04 16.56
CA ASP A 144 12.08 -15.77 15.13
C ASP A 144 13.13 -14.64 14.92
N VAL A 145 13.23 -13.70 15.85
CA VAL A 145 14.20 -12.60 15.82
C VAL A 145 14.67 -12.25 17.23
N SER A 146 15.90 -11.78 17.38
CA SER A 146 16.38 -11.23 18.67
C SER A 146 15.93 -9.78 18.85
N ALA A 147 15.72 -9.35 20.10
CA ALA A 147 15.28 -7.99 20.42
C ALA A 147 16.17 -6.90 19.79
N GLN A 148 17.48 -7.12 19.69
CA GLN A 148 18.44 -6.19 19.10
C GLN A 148 18.32 -6.07 17.58
N ARG A 149 17.88 -7.14 16.90
CA ARG A 149 17.68 -7.18 15.45
C ARG A 149 16.25 -6.86 15.05
N PHE A 150 15.36 -6.69 16.03
CA PHE A 150 13.94 -6.42 15.78
C PHE A 150 13.71 -4.96 15.37
N LEU A 151 14.26 -4.61 14.19
CA LEU A 151 14.21 -3.27 13.63
C LEU A 151 13.14 -3.19 12.54
N GLY A 152 12.57 -2.00 12.38
CA GLY A 152 11.55 -1.72 11.40
C GLY A 152 11.36 -0.22 11.15
N SER A 153 10.26 0.12 10.49
CA SER A 153 9.86 1.50 10.27
C SER A 153 9.38 2.16 11.57
N TRP A 154 9.21 3.48 11.53
CA TRP A 154 8.62 4.24 12.63
C TRP A 154 7.21 3.77 13.01
N ALA A 155 6.49 3.15 12.08
CA ALA A 155 5.14 2.60 12.28
C ALA A 155 5.13 1.10 12.63
N GLY A 156 6.30 0.48 12.85
CA GLY A 156 6.42 -0.92 13.24
C GLY A 156 6.35 -1.92 12.08
N ALA A 157 6.43 -1.48 10.82
CA ALA A 157 6.55 -2.36 9.67
C ALA A 157 7.97 -2.92 9.58
N MET A 158 8.12 -4.22 9.26
CA MET A 158 9.32 -5.01 9.53
C MET A 158 9.92 -5.67 8.28
N GLY A 159 11.25 -5.79 8.30
CA GLY A 159 12.00 -6.61 7.36
C GLY A 159 12.01 -6.08 5.92
N HIS A 160 12.36 -6.95 4.99
CA HIS A 160 12.54 -6.62 3.58
C HIS A 160 11.27 -6.09 2.89
N THR A 161 10.13 -6.62 3.25
CA THR A 161 8.84 -6.33 2.61
C THR A 161 7.84 -5.66 3.55
N GLN A 162 8.33 -5.10 4.65
CA GLN A 162 7.61 -4.21 5.57
C GLN A 162 6.31 -4.81 6.13
N PHE A 163 6.35 -6.05 6.59
CA PHE A 163 5.22 -6.68 7.25
C PHE A 163 4.90 -6.03 8.59
N MET A 164 3.61 -5.78 8.84
CA MET A 164 3.14 -5.51 10.19
C MET A 164 3.20 -6.79 11.04
N PRO A 165 3.39 -6.69 12.37
CA PRO A 165 3.52 -7.88 13.24
C PRO A 165 2.38 -8.88 13.10
N ARG A 166 1.13 -8.44 13.03
CA ARG A 166 -0.01 -9.35 12.83
C ARG A 166 0.02 -10.04 11.46
N SER A 167 0.39 -9.31 10.41
CA SER A 167 0.55 -9.89 9.08
C SER A 167 1.67 -10.93 9.06
N TYR A 168 2.76 -10.68 9.80
CA TYR A 168 3.84 -11.63 9.97
C TYR A 168 3.36 -12.93 10.64
N LEU A 169 2.65 -12.83 11.75
CA LEU A 169 2.13 -14.03 12.45
C LEU A 169 1.20 -14.87 11.57
N GLN A 170 0.46 -14.23 10.67
CA GLN A 170 -0.50 -14.90 9.80
C GLN A 170 0.12 -15.48 8.53
N HIS A 171 1.16 -14.86 7.98
CA HIS A 171 1.62 -15.15 6.62
C HIS A 171 3.12 -15.39 6.49
N ALA A 172 3.94 -15.11 7.52
CA ALA A 172 5.37 -15.36 7.43
C ALA A 172 5.66 -16.87 7.37
N VAL A 173 6.58 -17.23 6.48
CA VAL A 173 6.97 -18.61 6.23
C VAL A 173 8.50 -18.76 6.33
N ASP A 174 8.94 -19.89 6.85
CA ASP A 174 10.30 -20.40 6.78
C ASP A 174 10.41 -21.17 5.45
N PHE A 175 10.90 -20.51 4.42
CA PHE A 175 10.93 -21.09 3.07
C PHE A 175 12.26 -21.76 2.76
N ASP A 176 13.36 -21.28 3.34
CA ASP A 176 14.67 -21.90 3.18
C ASP A 176 14.92 -23.10 4.12
N GLY A 177 14.01 -23.31 5.10
CA GLY A 177 13.99 -24.48 5.98
C GLY A 177 15.03 -24.44 7.09
N ASP A 178 15.49 -23.25 7.49
CA ASP A 178 16.47 -23.08 8.57
C ASP A 178 15.87 -23.13 9.99
N GLY A 179 14.55 -23.27 10.09
CA GLY A 179 13.77 -23.32 11.33
C GLY A 179 13.32 -21.95 11.83
N ARG A 180 13.41 -20.88 11.03
CA ARG A 180 13.03 -19.53 11.36
C ARG A 180 12.30 -18.86 10.21
N ARG A 181 11.41 -17.95 10.50
CA ARG A 181 10.74 -17.10 9.53
C ARG A 181 11.47 -15.75 9.45
N ASP A 182 12.76 -15.75 9.02
CA ASP A 182 13.64 -14.58 9.15
C ASP A 182 13.50 -13.60 7.98
N ILE A 183 12.55 -12.68 8.09
CA ILE A 183 12.35 -11.59 7.11
C ILE A 183 13.37 -10.44 7.28
N TRP A 184 14.28 -10.49 8.26
CA TRP A 184 15.29 -9.47 8.57
C TRP A 184 16.71 -9.84 8.13
N SER A 185 16.96 -11.08 7.74
CA SER A 185 18.28 -11.58 7.37
C SER A 185 18.84 -10.91 6.11
N GLU A 186 20.07 -11.24 5.75
CA GLU A 186 20.66 -10.77 4.48
C GLU A 186 20.04 -11.50 3.27
N SER A 187 19.51 -12.70 3.47
CA SER A 187 18.73 -13.43 2.45
C SER A 187 17.30 -12.92 2.43
N PRO A 188 16.76 -12.47 1.29
CA PRO A 188 15.37 -12.03 1.20
C PRO A 188 14.37 -13.18 1.01
N VAL A 189 14.81 -14.43 1.00
CA VAL A 189 14.01 -15.58 0.53
C VAL A 189 12.73 -15.74 1.34
N ASP A 190 12.82 -15.76 2.67
CA ASP A 190 11.65 -15.85 3.54
C ASP A 190 10.71 -14.67 3.41
N ALA A 191 11.27 -13.46 3.28
CA ALA A 191 10.46 -12.26 3.10
C ALA A 191 9.68 -12.29 1.77
N LEU A 192 10.32 -12.72 0.68
CA LEU A 192 9.69 -12.84 -0.63
C LEU A 192 8.63 -13.96 -0.64
N ALA A 193 8.93 -15.09 -0.01
CA ALA A 193 7.98 -16.20 0.14
C ALA A 193 6.80 -15.81 1.02
N SER A 194 7.04 -15.11 2.13
CA SER A 194 5.99 -14.56 2.98
C SER A 194 5.09 -13.56 2.25
N THR A 195 5.69 -12.71 1.41
CA THR A 195 4.93 -11.80 0.54
C THR A 195 4.05 -12.57 -0.45
N ALA A 196 4.57 -13.64 -1.05
CA ALA A 196 3.81 -14.49 -1.95
C ALA A 196 2.66 -15.19 -1.23
N ALA A 197 2.90 -15.73 -0.03
CA ALA A 197 1.87 -16.33 0.83
C ALA A 197 0.77 -15.31 1.20
N TYR A 198 1.16 -14.08 1.56
CA TYR A 198 0.22 -13.00 1.82
C TYR A 198 -0.66 -12.69 0.60
N LEU A 199 -0.05 -12.44 -0.56
CA LEU A 199 -0.81 -12.11 -1.78
C LEU A 199 -1.74 -13.25 -2.19
N GLN A 200 -1.31 -14.51 -2.07
CA GLN A 200 -2.16 -15.68 -2.31
C GLN A 200 -3.36 -15.69 -1.36
N ALA A 201 -3.14 -15.45 -0.06
CA ALA A 201 -4.22 -15.38 0.94
C ALA A 201 -5.18 -14.21 0.69
N GLN A 202 -4.71 -13.11 0.07
CA GLN A 202 -5.55 -11.99 -0.35
C GLN A 202 -6.22 -12.19 -1.72
N GLY A 203 -6.19 -13.40 -2.25
CA GLY A 203 -6.92 -13.75 -3.47
C GLY A 203 -6.15 -13.56 -4.77
N TRP A 204 -4.82 -13.51 -4.73
CA TRP A 204 -4.01 -13.52 -5.95
C TRP A 204 -4.34 -14.74 -6.80
N ARG A 205 -4.68 -14.49 -8.06
CA ARG A 205 -5.06 -15.52 -9.03
C ARG A 205 -3.90 -15.85 -9.96
N ALA A 206 -3.52 -17.12 -9.96
CA ALA A 206 -2.48 -17.66 -10.83
C ALA A 206 -2.80 -17.44 -12.31
N GLY A 207 -1.80 -17.02 -13.08
CA GLY A 207 -1.92 -16.85 -14.52
C GLY A 207 -2.74 -15.64 -14.96
N GLN A 208 -3.29 -14.86 -14.03
CA GLN A 208 -3.94 -13.59 -14.34
C GLN A 208 -2.97 -12.43 -14.19
N ILE A 209 -3.10 -11.43 -15.06
CA ILE A 209 -2.42 -10.14 -14.93
C ILE A 209 -3.17 -9.25 -13.92
N TRP A 210 -2.53 -8.15 -13.50
CA TRP A 210 -3.15 -7.18 -12.59
C TRP A 210 -4.16 -6.26 -13.30
N GLY A 211 -3.99 -6.05 -14.63
CA GLY A 211 -4.77 -5.15 -15.45
C GLY A 211 -3.97 -4.67 -16.65
N ALA A 212 -4.45 -3.62 -17.30
CA ALA A 212 -3.79 -3.00 -18.44
C ALA A 212 -4.05 -1.50 -18.50
N GLU A 213 -3.09 -0.75 -19.03
CA GLU A 213 -3.34 0.62 -19.49
C GLU A 213 -4.25 0.59 -20.71
N VAL A 214 -5.21 1.55 -20.78
CA VAL A 214 -6.22 1.59 -21.84
C VAL A 214 -6.32 2.96 -22.49
N PHE A 215 -6.58 2.98 -23.79
CA PHE A 215 -7.09 4.15 -24.48
C PHE A 215 -8.60 4.27 -24.22
N LEU A 216 -9.07 5.48 -23.98
CA LEU A 216 -10.49 5.82 -23.86
C LEU A 216 -10.87 6.74 -25.02
N ALA A 217 -11.82 6.30 -25.83
CA ALA A 217 -12.33 7.11 -26.93
C ALA A 217 -12.97 8.42 -26.39
N PRO A 218 -12.75 9.59 -27.03
CA PRO A 218 -13.24 10.88 -26.51
C PRO A 218 -14.75 10.91 -26.22
N ALA A 219 -15.56 10.27 -27.06
CA ALA A 219 -17.00 10.19 -26.85
C ALA A 219 -17.38 9.37 -25.59
N ALA A 220 -16.59 8.38 -25.24
CA ALA A 220 -16.82 7.53 -24.08
C ALA A 220 -16.55 8.26 -22.75
N ALA A 221 -15.74 9.32 -22.77
CA ALA A 221 -15.47 10.14 -21.61
C ALA A 221 -16.72 10.88 -21.06
N LEU A 222 -17.75 11.04 -21.88
CA LEU A 222 -19.00 11.70 -21.49
C LEU A 222 -19.97 10.78 -20.72
N ASP A 223 -19.74 9.47 -20.72
CA ASP A 223 -20.62 8.48 -20.07
C ASP A 223 -19.80 7.49 -19.20
N LEU A 224 -18.93 8.01 -18.38
CA LEU A 224 -18.16 7.20 -17.44
C LEU A 224 -19.06 6.70 -16.30
N PRO A 225 -19.02 5.39 -15.98
CA PRO A 225 -19.75 4.87 -14.84
C PRO A 225 -19.19 5.42 -13.52
N ALA A 226 -19.93 5.25 -12.44
CA ALA A 226 -19.47 5.63 -11.11
C ALA A 226 -18.13 4.95 -10.78
N PRO A 227 -17.27 5.60 -9.98
CA PRO A 227 -16.06 4.97 -9.48
C PRO A 227 -16.34 3.61 -8.83
N ASP A 228 -15.38 2.72 -8.89
CA ASP A 228 -15.46 1.38 -8.30
C ASP A 228 -16.52 0.44 -8.93
N THR A 229 -17.04 0.78 -10.13
CA THR A 229 -17.98 -0.07 -10.84
C THR A 229 -17.29 -1.25 -11.51
N ASP A 230 -17.72 -2.47 -11.18
CA ASP A 230 -17.30 -3.69 -11.87
C ASP A 230 -18.14 -3.92 -13.14
N LEU A 231 -17.47 -3.96 -14.29
CA LEU A 231 -18.09 -4.34 -15.56
C LEU A 231 -17.29 -5.46 -16.23
N LYS A 232 -17.95 -6.22 -17.09
CA LYS A 232 -17.28 -7.20 -17.94
C LYS A 232 -16.31 -6.49 -18.90
N LEU A 233 -15.19 -7.12 -19.21
CA LEU A 233 -14.23 -6.60 -20.19
C LEU A 233 -14.88 -6.29 -21.54
N SER A 234 -15.84 -7.13 -21.99
CA SER A 234 -16.63 -6.89 -23.20
C SER A 234 -17.51 -5.64 -23.11
N ASP A 235 -17.99 -5.27 -21.92
CA ASP A 235 -18.79 -4.06 -21.71
C ASP A 235 -17.92 -2.82 -21.74
N TRP A 236 -16.70 -2.89 -21.17
CA TRP A 236 -15.70 -1.84 -21.29
C TRP A 236 -15.29 -1.59 -22.75
N ALA A 237 -15.06 -2.66 -23.53
CA ALA A 237 -14.77 -2.54 -24.96
C ALA A 237 -15.91 -1.87 -25.73
N ARG A 238 -17.17 -2.23 -25.44
CA ARG A 238 -18.36 -1.58 -26.07
C ARG A 238 -18.49 -0.10 -25.68
N ARG A 239 -17.96 0.30 -24.53
CA ARG A 239 -17.88 1.69 -24.08
C ARG A 239 -16.69 2.44 -24.67
N GLY A 240 -15.93 1.86 -25.60
CA GLY A 240 -14.85 2.53 -26.31
C GLY A 240 -13.51 2.54 -25.57
N LEU A 241 -13.29 1.58 -24.64
CA LEU A 241 -11.99 1.36 -24.04
C LEU A 241 -11.21 0.30 -24.84
N THR A 242 -9.98 0.64 -25.21
CA THR A 242 -9.08 -0.26 -25.95
C THR A 242 -7.79 -0.44 -25.16
N PRO A 243 -7.45 -1.66 -24.72
CA PRO A 243 -6.22 -1.90 -23.99
C PRO A 243 -4.99 -1.79 -24.90
N TYR A 244 -3.87 -1.33 -24.35
CA TYR A 244 -2.57 -1.29 -25.04
C TYR A 244 -1.82 -2.63 -24.98
N GLN A 245 -2.27 -3.54 -24.14
CA GLN A 245 -1.75 -4.92 -24.04
C GLN A 245 -2.92 -5.90 -23.91
N ASP A 246 -2.66 -7.16 -24.17
CA ASP A 246 -3.71 -8.18 -24.13
C ASP A 246 -4.34 -8.31 -22.74
N LEU A 247 -5.66 -8.25 -22.69
CA LEU A 247 -6.48 -8.59 -21.54
C LEU A 247 -7.11 -9.98 -21.76
N PRO A 248 -7.46 -10.70 -20.69
CA PRO A 248 -8.19 -11.95 -20.84
C PRO A 248 -9.53 -11.71 -21.56
N GLU A 249 -9.99 -12.69 -22.32
CA GLU A 249 -11.27 -12.58 -23.06
C GLU A 249 -12.47 -12.33 -22.14
N ASN A 250 -12.44 -12.87 -20.93
CA ASN A 250 -13.51 -12.81 -19.95
C ASN A 250 -12.99 -12.33 -18.59
N GLY A 251 -13.85 -11.67 -17.84
CA GLY A 251 -13.56 -11.20 -16.50
C GLY A 251 -14.27 -9.90 -16.18
N LEU A 252 -14.25 -9.54 -14.91
CA LEU A 252 -14.67 -8.25 -14.42
C LEU A 252 -13.45 -7.35 -14.28
N ALA A 253 -13.63 -6.08 -14.58
CA ALA A 253 -12.60 -5.06 -14.39
C ALA A 253 -13.22 -3.77 -13.87
N LYS A 254 -12.39 -2.98 -13.18
CA LYS A 254 -12.72 -1.62 -12.79
C LYS A 254 -11.86 -0.63 -13.58
N LEU A 255 -12.47 0.48 -13.97
CA LEU A 255 -11.72 1.59 -14.56
C LEU A 255 -11.18 2.47 -13.44
N ILE A 256 -9.87 2.72 -13.44
CA ILE A 256 -9.25 3.71 -12.58
C ILE A 256 -8.62 4.83 -13.39
N LEU A 257 -8.78 6.05 -12.92
CA LEU A 257 -8.35 7.31 -13.53
C LEU A 257 -7.49 8.10 -12.54
N PRO A 258 -6.23 7.66 -12.27
CA PRO A 258 -5.43 8.20 -11.16
C PRO A 258 -5.09 9.68 -11.28
N ALA A 259 -5.13 10.22 -12.50
CA ALA A 259 -4.93 11.63 -12.83
C ALA A 259 -6.06 12.16 -13.73
N GLY A 260 -7.27 11.64 -13.52
CA GLY A 260 -8.44 11.98 -14.31
C GLY A 260 -8.33 11.57 -15.76
N ILE A 261 -9.21 12.15 -16.58
CA ILE A 261 -9.29 11.87 -18.02
C ILE A 261 -8.02 12.28 -18.80
N GLN A 262 -7.23 13.18 -18.24
CA GLN A 262 -6.02 13.72 -18.89
C GLN A 262 -4.80 12.82 -18.73
N GLY A 263 -4.81 11.92 -17.73
CA GLY A 263 -3.69 11.02 -17.45
C GLY A 263 -3.88 9.60 -18.00
N PRO A 264 -2.94 8.70 -17.71
CA PRO A 264 -3.08 7.27 -17.96
C PRO A 264 -4.32 6.69 -17.31
N LYS A 265 -4.96 5.77 -18.00
CA LYS A 265 -6.20 5.10 -17.59
C LYS A 265 -5.95 3.61 -17.55
N PHE A 266 -6.54 2.91 -16.58
CA PHE A 266 -6.29 1.48 -16.42
C PHE A 266 -7.59 0.72 -16.20
N LEU A 267 -7.72 -0.42 -16.85
CA LEU A 267 -8.65 -1.47 -16.43
C LEU A 267 -7.90 -2.40 -15.49
N VAL A 268 -8.33 -2.44 -14.23
CA VAL A 268 -7.70 -3.25 -13.18
C VAL A 268 -8.54 -4.50 -12.90
N LEU A 269 -7.85 -5.62 -12.67
CA LEU A 269 -8.42 -6.94 -12.44
C LEU A 269 -8.25 -7.35 -10.96
N GLU A 270 -8.64 -8.57 -10.62
CA GLU A 270 -8.63 -9.07 -9.23
C GLU A 270 -7.23 -9.06 -8.57
N ASN A 271 -6.17 -9.30 -9.32
CA ASN A 271 -4.80 -9.25 -8.77
C ASN A 271 -4.38 -7.84 -8.32
N TYR A 272 -4.95 -6.80 -8.90
CA TYR A 272 -4.78 -5.44 -8.40
C TYR A 272 -5.40 -5.24 -7.01
N ALA A 273 -6.55 -5.88 -6.75
CA ALA A 273 -7.18 -5.84 -5.43
C ALA A 273 -6.32 -6.53 -4.34
N ALA A 274 -5.61 -7.61 -4.68
CA ALA A 274 -4.67 -8.24 -3.76
C ALA A 274 -3.50 -7.31 -3.38
N LEU A 275 -3.03 -6.47 -4.31
CA LEU A 275 -2.01 -5.45 -4.02
C LEU A 275 -2.57 -4.31 -3.15
N LEU A 276 -3.82 -3.90 -3.36
CA LEU A 276 -4.48 -2.92 -2.49
C LEU A 276 -4.72 -3.45 -1.06
N ALA A 277 -4.86 -4.77 -0.90
CA ALA A 277 -4.92 -5.38 0.43
C ALA A 277 -3.57 -5.31 1.16
N TYR A 278 -2.46 -5.36 0.42
CA TYR A 278 -1.12 -5.17 0.97
C TYR A 278 -0.90 -3.72 1.43
N ASN A 279 -1.24 -2.76 0.57
CA ASN A 279 -1.23 -1.34 0.89
C ASN A 279 -2.38 -0.65 0.13
N PRO A 280 -3.34 -0.01 0.83
CA PRO A 280 -4.56 0.52 0.22
C PRO A 280 -4.34 1.79 -0.63
N ALA A 281 -3.09 2.27 -0.75
CA ALA A 281 -2.78 3.42 -1.59
C ALA A 281 -2.74 3.04 -3.07
N GLN A 282 -3.57 3.68 -3.90
CA GLN A 282 -3.61 3.46 -5.35
C GLN A 282 -2.24 3.71 -6.01
N ALA A 283 -1.49 4.72 -5.54
CA ALA A 283 -0.15 5.02 -6.03
C ALA A 283 0.82 3.85 -5.78
N TYR A 284 0.73 3.21 -4.61
CA TYR A 284 1.52 2.04 -4.28
C TYR A 284 1.19 0.85 -5.20
N ALA A 285 -0.07 0.47 -5.28
CA ALA A 285 -0.49 -0.67 -6.08
C ALA A 285 -0.09 -0.51 -7.56
N LEU A 286 -0.32 0.69 -8.16
CA LEU A 286 0.14 0.99 -9.52
C LEU A 286 1.65 0.97 -9.66
N SER A 287 2.41 1.41 -8.63
CA SER A 287 3.87 1.33 -8.67
C SER A 287 4.38 -0.10 -8.65
N VAL A 288 3.78 -0.98 -7.84
CA VAL A 288 4.13 -2.41 -7.85
C VAL A 288 3.84 -3.01 -9.22
N CYS A 289 2.68 -2.70 -9.82
CA CYS A 289 2.32 -3.15 -11.16
C CYS A 289 3.32 -2.68 -12.21
N ALA A 290 3.57 -1.37 -12.28
CA ALA A 290 4.45 -0.77 -13.27
C ALA A 290 5.92 -1.22 -13.12
N LEU A 291 6.41 -1.32 -11.88
CA LEU A 291 7.75 -1.82 -11.60
C LEU A 291 7.87 -3.30 -11.94
N GLY A 292 6.86 -4.11 -11.61
CA GLY A 292 6.83 -5.53 -11.95
C GLY A 292 6.86 -5.76 -13.46
N ASP A 293 6.03 -5.04 -14.21
CA ASP A 293 6.01 -5.10 -15.68
C ASP A 293 7.35 -4.67 -16.27
N ALA A 294 7.96 -3.59 -15.77
CA ALA A 294 9.27 -3.14 -16.23
C ALA A 294 10.41 -4.13 -15.91
N ILE A 295 10.40 -4.77 -14.73
CA ILE A 295 11.35 -5.85 -14.39
C ILE A 295 11.21 -7.01 -15.35
N ALA A 296 9.98 -7.34 -15.76
CA ALA A 296 9.71 -8.38 -16.76
C ALA A 296 10.07 -8.00 -18.20
N GLY A 297 10.55 -6.78 -18.44
CA GLY A 297 10.93 -6.28 -19.77
C GLY A 297 9.81 -5.57 -20.52
N GLY A 298 8.73 -5.19 -19.86
CA GLY A 298 7.64 -4.40 -20.44
C GLY A 298 8.07 -2.99 -20.83
N SER A 299 7.36 -2.39 -21.80
CA SER A 299 7.68 -1.09 -22.41
C SER A 299 7.32 0.14 -21.56
N GLY A 300 6.77 -0.06 -20.35
CA GLY A 300 6.29 1.04 -19.51
C GLY A 300 4.91 1.58 -19.95
N LEU A 301 4.51 2.71 -19.36
CA LEU A 301 3.22 3.34 -19.67
C LEU A 301 3.26 4.07 -21.00
N VAL A 302 2.16 4.03 -21.75
CA VAL A 302 2.02 4.61 -23.09
C VAL A 302 1.58 6.07 -23.01
N GLN A 303 0.60 6.38 -22.14
CA GLN A 303 0.07 7.73 -22.02
C GLN A 303 0.91 8.57 -21.04
N PRO A 304 1.16 9.85 -21.39
CA PRO A 304 1.88 10.75 -20.48
C PRO A 304 1.03 11.12 -19.26
N TRP A 305 1.70 11.36 -18.14
CA TRP A 305 1.08 11.99 -16.98
C TRP A 305 0.90 13.50 -17.21
N PRO A 306 -0.17 14.13 -16.67
CA PRO A 306 -0.37 15.58 -16.72
C PRO A 306 0.58 16.29 -15.75
N ILE A 307 1.86 16.36 -16.11
CA ILE A 307 2.90 16.98 -15.28
C ILE A 307 2.73 18.49 -15.34
N GLY A 308 2.70 19.16 -14.18
CA GLY A 308 2.69 20.62 -14.11
C GLY A 308 1.70 21.19 -13.09
N GLU A 309 0.69 20.45 -12.68
CA GLU A 309 -0.17 20.89 -11.56
C GLU A 309 0.43 20.49 -10.23
N ALA A 310 0.54 21.44 -9.30
CA ALA A 310 0.89 21.14 -7.92
C ALA A 310 -0.24 20.30 -7.27
N ALA A 311 0.12 19.29 -6.51
CA ALA A 311 -0.86 18.52 -5.75
C ALA A 311 -1.67 19.40 -4.82
N LEU A 312 -2.93 19.05 -4.63
CA LEU A 312 -3.78 19.71 -3.63
C LEU A 312 -3.36 19.26 -2.23
N THR A 313 -3.22 20.22 -1.34
CA THR A 313 -2.94 19.98 0.07
C THR A 313 -4.12 19.30 0.75
N ARG A 314 -3.88 18.70 1.91
CA ARG A 314 -4.93 18.09 2.71
C ARG A 314 -6.04 19.08 3.08
N ASN A 315 -5.70 20.34 3.36
CA ASN A 315 -6.68 21.39 3.68
C ASN A 315 -7.52 21.75 2.47
N GLU A 316 -6.92 21.87 1.27
CA GLU A 316 -7.65 22.12 0.02
C GLU A 316 -8.62 20.98 -0.29
N LYS A 317 -8.20 19.72 -0.15
CA LYS A 317 -9.09 18.57 -0.30
C LYS A 317 -10.24 18.58 0.72
N ARG A 318 -9.94 18.95 1.97
CA ARG A 318 -10.95 19.10 3.01
C ARG A 318 -11.97 20.20 2.70
N SER A 319 -11.54 21.34 2.16
CA SER A 319 -12.47 22.40 1.75
C SER A 319 -13.46 21.93 0.69
N VAL A 320 -13.00 21.10 -0.27
CA VAL A 320 -13.87 20.49 -1.28
C VAL A 320 -14.88 19.51 -0.66
N GLN A 321 -14.45 18.67 0.28
CA GLN A 321 -15.37 17.76 0.97
C GLN A 321 -16.49 18.52 1.70
N ILE A 322 -16.16 19.64 2.35
CA ILE A 322 -17.12 20.53 3.01
C ILE A 322 -18.08 21.13 1.97
N ALA A 323 -17.55 21.68 0.86
CA ALA A 323 -18.34 22.28 -0.19
C ALA A 323 -19.30 21.28 -0.87
N LEU A 324 -18.80 20.08 -1.23
CA LEU A 324 -19.63 19.01 -1.79
C LEU A 324 -20.79 18.63 -0.86
N SER A 325 -20.49 18.45 0.43
CA SER A 325 -21.52 18.09 1.41
C SER A 325 -22.56 19.19 1.59
N ALA A 326 -22.15 20.47 1.56
CA ALA A 326 -23.05 21.61 1.61
C ALA A 326 -23.96 21.70 0.38
N LEU A 327 -23.49 21.24 -0.79
CA LEU A 327 -24.25 21.15 -2.03
C LEU A 327 -25.15 19.89 -2.12
N GLY A 328 -25.15 19.03 -1.09
CA GLY A 328 -25.96 17.82 -1.05
C GLY A 328 -25.25 16.56 -1.57
N TYR A 329 -23.97 16.63 -1.90
CA TYR A 329 -23.13 15.49 -2.27
C TYR A 329 -22.33 15.00 -1.05
N ASP A 330 -22.96 14.19 -0.22
CA ASP A 330 -22.36 13.72 1.04
C ASP A 330 -21.06 12.95 0.81
N THR A 331 -20.00 13.40 1.49
CA THR A 331 -18.66 12.78 1.50
C THR A 331 -18.43 11.91 2.74
N PHE A 332 -19.41 11.83 3.65
CA PHE A 332 -19.34 11.13 4.93
C PHE A 332 -18.19 11.59 5.85
N GLY A 333 -17.85 12.86 5.77
CA GLY A 333 -16.82 13.51 6.57
C GLY A 333 -15.86 14.34 5.72
N ALA A 334 -15.07 15.17 6.40
CA ALA A 334 -14.10 16.06 5.76
C ALA A 334 -12.73 15.89 6.43
N ASP A 335 -12.03 14.83 6.05
CA ASP A 335 -10.71 14.46 6.58
C ASP A 335 -9.54 14.90 5.68
N GLY A 336 -9.85 15.39 4.48
CA GLY A 336 -8.87 15.79 3.46
C GLY A 336 -8.24 14.61 2.71
N LEU A 337 -8.85 13.42 2.79
CA LEU A 337 -8.42 12.23 2.02
C LEU A 337 -9.41 11.95 0.88
N MET A 338 -8.88 11.62 -0.29
CA MET A 338 -9.70 11.26 -1.46
C MET A 338 -10.08 9.78 -1.43
N GLY A 339 -10.94 9.43 -0.47
CA GLY A 339 -11.46 8.07 -0.33
C GLY A 339 -12.65 7.78 -1.28
N PRO A 340 -13.18 6.53 -1.28
CA PRO A 340 -14.27 6.12 -2.15
C PRO A 340 -15.53 6.99 -2.05
N ASN A 341 -15.90 7.41 -0.83
CA ASN A 341 -17.06 8.27 -0.59
C ASN A 341 -16.88 9.65 -1.25
N THR A 342 -15.70 10.26 -1.10
CA THR A 342 -15.37 11.55 -1.72
C THR A 342 -15.34 11.42 -3.24
N ALA A 343 -14.75 10.35 -3.78
CA ALA A 343 -14.74 10.10 -5.21
C ALA A 343 -16.16 9.92 -5.79
N ALA A 344 -17.03 9.19 -5.10
CA ALA A 344 -18.43 9.03 -5.51
C ALA A 344 -19.23 10.34 -5.44
N ALA A 345 -18.99 11.17 -4.41
CA ALA A 345 -19.62 12.49 -4.29
C ALA A 345 -19.16 13.42 -5.41
N LEU A 346 -17.87 13.45 -5.69
CA LEU A 346 -17.26 14.26 -6.74
C LEU A 346 -17.76 13.84 -8.13
N TRP A 347 -17.84 12.54 -8.41
CA TRP A 347 -18.39 12.00 -9.65
C TRP A 347 -19.85 12.46 -9.88
N ARG A 348 -20.71 12.40 -8.84
CA ARG A 348 -22.10 12.87 -8.91
C ARG A 348 -22.16 14.36 -9.20
N TYR A 349 -21.36 15.17 -8.49
CA TYR A 349 -21.27 16.60 -8.72
C TYR A 349 -20.85 16.91 -10.17
N GLN A 350 -19.75 16.32 -10.64
CA GLN A 350 -19.25 16.51 -11.99
C GLN A 350 -20.32 16.20 -13.05
N ARG A 351 -21.02 15.08 -12.90
CA ARG A 351 -22.10 14.67 -13.81
C ARG A 351 -23.25 15.69 -13.81
N ASP A 352 -23.71 16.11 -12.64
CA ASP A 352 -24.87 17.01 -12.51
C ASP A 352 -24.54 18.42 -13.00
N GLN A 353 -23.26 18.84 -12.96
CA GLN A 353 -22.79 20.10 -13.52
C GLN A 353 -22.41 20.00 -15.01
N GLY A 354 -22.50 18.83 -15.64
CA GLY A 354 -22.11 18.64 -17.04
C GLY A 354 -20.62 18.60 -17.31
N HIS A 355 -19.81 18.40 -16.28
CA HIS A 355 -18.38 18.09 -16.43
C HIS A 355 -18.17 16.64 -16.85
N VAL A 356 -16.95 16.31 -17.31
CA VAL A 356 -16.51 14.92 -17.42
C VAL A 356 -16.46 14.32 -16.02
N ALA A 357 -17.30 13.31 -15.77
CA ALA A 357 -17.44 12.69 -14.47
C ALA A 357 -16.35 11.62 -14.25
N ASP A 358 -15.11 12.04 -14.04
CA ASP A 358 -13.92 11.19 -13.86
C ASP A 358 -13.52 10.98 -12.39
N ALA A 359 -14.27 11.58 -11.47
CA ALA A 359 -14.00 11.59 -10.03
C ALA A 359 -12.61 12.14 -9.64
N TYR A 360 -11.92 12.82 -10.55
CA TYR A 360 -10.63 13.44 -10.28
C TYR A 360 -10.80 14.89 -9.81
N LEU A 361 -10.16 15.20 -8.69
CA LEU A 361 -10.14 16.55 -8.14
C LEU A 361 -8.93 17.34 -8.69
N SER A 362 -9.15 18.07 -9.79
CA SER A 362 -8.16 18.99 -10.35
C SER A 362 -8.11 20.32 -9.55
N ARG A 363 -7.05 21.11 -9.76
CA ARG A 363 -6.98 22.47 -9.21
C ARG A 363 -8.08 23.38 -9.74
N ALA A 364 -8.46 23.22 -10.99
CA ALA A 364 -9.56 24.00 -11.58
C ALA A 364 -10.88 23.70 -10.85
N LEU A 365 -11.16 22.43 -10.59
CA LEU A 365 -12.37 22.00 -9.89
C LEU A 365 -12.36 22.40 -8.41
N TRP A 366 -11.18 22.36 -7.77
CA TRP A 366 -11.02 22.92 -6.41
C TRP A 366 -11.34 24.42 -6.38
N ALA A 367 -10.82 25.20 -7.34
CA ALA A 367 -11.08 26.63 -7.42
C ALA A 367 -12.57 26.96 -7.65
N GLU A 368 -13.27 26.13 -8.41
CA GLU A 368 -14.71 26.23 -8.63
C GLU A 368 -15.53 25.97 -7.36
N LEU A 369 -15.16 24.93 -6.59
CA LEU A 369 -15.92 24.46 -5.43
C LEU A 369 -15.61 25.19 -4.14
N ALA A 370 -14.37 25.57 -3.92
CA ALA A 370 -13.87 25.99 -2.62
C ALA A 370 -12.77 27.09 -2.68
N GLY A 371 -12.52 27.62 -3.87
CA GLY A 371 -11.55 28.70 -4.15
C GLY A 371 -12.09 30.10 -3.88
#